data_a639a6e0a1bd3759ce356359371b8e20
#
_entry.id   a639a6e0a1bd3759ce356359371b8e20
#
_cell.length_a   1.000
_cell.length_b   1.000
_cell.length_c   1.000
_cell.angle_alpha   90.00
_cell.angle_beta   90.00
_cell.angle_gamma   90.00
#
_symmetry.space_group_name_H-M   'P 1'
#
loop_
_entity.id
_entity.type
_entity.pdbx_description
1 polymer ?
#
loop_
_entity_poly.entity_id
_entity_poly.type
_entity_poly.pdbx_seq_one_letter_code
_entity_poly.pdbx_strand_id
1 'polypeptide(L)'
;MARRFLFIGDSLIEFFRWQKRFPDVKVYNFGSAGETAEGLLSRLPNIIDRVKSPDLVMIMTGTNNIAMEDYGFLFTYEKIIALLQKHYEQATIVMTSLLPIELFFLGDAVPRVNRKLEDISRSTNTVYLDLYPLFLGEDSKANGAYYEADGVHLSKEGYEVWARALEASVLPSLG
;
A
#
# COMPACT_ATOMS: atom_id res chain seq x y z
N MET A 1 18.66 9.14 15.82
CA MET A 1 18.92 8.51 14.51
C MET A 1 17.83 8.93 13.53
N ALA A 2 18.11 9.02 12.22
CA ALA A 2 17.08 9.31 11.26
C ALA A 2 16.06 8.15 11.21
N ARG A 3 14.77 8.47 11.13
CA ARG A 3 13.71 7.46 10.97
C ARG A 3 13.89 6.65 9.69
N ARG A 4 13.41 5.43 9.67
CA ARG A 4 13.50 4.49 8.55
C ARG A 4 12.10 4.04 8.15
N PHE A 5 11.74 4.31 6.91
CA PHE A 5 10.47 3.89 6.32
C PHE A 5 10.73 2.77 5.31
N LEU A 6 9.96 1.71 5.40
CA LEU A 6 9.94 0.60 4.47
C LEU A 6 8.61 0.59 3.72
N PHE A 7 8.66 0.74 2.40
CA PHE A 7 7.50 0.68 1.54
C PHE A 7 7.58 -0.57 0.67
N ILE A 8 6.55 -1.40 0.71
CA ILE A 8 6.49 -2.70 0.03
C ILE A 8 5.18 -2.83 -0.74
N GLY A 9 5.23 -3.48 -1.89
CA GLY A 9 4.06 -3.71 -2.74
C GLY A 9 4.42 -3.82 -4.21
N ASP A 10 3.46 -3.46 -5.05
CA ASP A 10 3.55 -3.57 -6.51
C ASP A 10 4.09 -2.30 -7.19
N SER A 11 3.71 -2.09 -8.47
CA SER A 11 4.13 -0.93 -9.27
C SER A 11 3.73 0.41 -8.65
N LEU A 12 2.61 0.46 -7.93
CA LEU A 12 2.15 1.69 -7.29
C LEU A 12 3.09 2.15 -6.17
N ILE A 13 3.79 1.21 -5.53
CA ILE A 13 4.88 1.54 -4.60
C ILE A 13 6.18 1.85 -5.36
N GLU A 14 6.52 1.04 -6.38
CA GLU A 14 7.79 1.13 -7.09
C GLU A 14 7.98 2.48 -7.79
N PHE A 15 6.96 2.97 -8.49
CA PHE A 15 7.11 4.06 -9.46
C PHE A 15 7.21 5.46 -8.85
N PHE A 16 7.14 5.59 -7.53
CA PHE A 16 7.28 6.88 -6.89
C PHE A 16 8.62 7.06 -6.16
N ARG A 17 9.15 8.26 -6.25
CA ARG A 17 10.42 8.61 -5.60
C ARG A 17 10.20 8.99 -4.14
N TRP A 18 9.77 8.04 -3.32
CA TRP A 18 9.45 8.22 -1.91
C TRP A 18 10.56 8.90 -1.11
N GLN A 19 11.84 8.57 -1.40
CA GLN A 19 12.98 9.23 -0.74
C GLN A 19 13.03 10.73 -1.03
N LYS A 20 12.65 11.17 -2.24
CA LYS A 20 12.60 12.59 -2.58
C LYS A 20 11.45 13.29 -1.86
N ARG A 21 10.34 12.58 -1.64
CA ARG A 21 9.17 13.11 -0.93
C ARG A 21 9.40 13.22 0.57
N PHE A 22 10.18 12.31 1.15
CA PHE A 22 10.52 12.27 2.58
C PHE A 22 12.04 12.40 2.77
N PRO A 23 12.62 13.62 2.59
CA PRO A 23 14.08 13.80 2.60
C PRO A 23 14.72 13.60 3.97
N ASP A 24 13.95 13.82 5.06
CA ASP A 24 14.45 13.77 6.45
C ASP A 24 14.43 12.37 7.06
N VAL A 25 13.96 11.37 6.32
CA VAL A 25 13.93 9.97 6.74
C VAL A 25 14.65 9.09 5.72
N LYS A 26 15.14 7.94 6.15
CA LYS A 26 15.69 6.95 5.21
C LYS A 26 14.56 6.09 4.67
N VAL A 27 14.25 6.21 3.38
CA VAL A 27 13.21 5.42 2.73
C VAL A 27 13.82 4.23 2.00
N TYR A 28 13.25 3.05 2.27
CA TYR A 28 13.50 1.82 1.53
C TYR A 28 12.27 1.52 0.67
N ASN A 29 12.40 1.67 -0.64
CA ASN A 29 11.35 1.33 -1.59
C ASN A 29 11.59 -0.09 -2.12
N PHE A 30 10.70 -1.01 -1.77
CA PHE A 30 10.67 -2.38 -2.24
C PHE A 30 9.35 -2.69 -2.98
N GLY A 31 8.86 -1.73 -3.77
CA GLY A 31 7.83 -1.99 -4.77
C GLY A 31 8.41 -2.86 -5.91
N SER A 32 7.55 -3.64 -6.55
CA SER A 32 7.90 -4.49 -7.69
C SER A 32 6.73 -4.55 -8.69
N ALA A 33 6.92 -3.98 -9.87
CA ALA A 33 5.87 -3.89 -10.87
C ALA A 33 5.31 -5.26 -11.28
N GLY A 34 3.98 -5.35 -11.39
CA GLY A 34 3.28 -6.58 -11.77
C GLY A 34 3.20 -7.64 -10.66
N GLU A 35 3.73 -7.37 -9.47
CA GLU A 35 3.78 -8.34 -8.39
C GLU A 35 2.43 -8.54 -7.72
N THR A 36 2.10 -9.80 -7.43
CA THR A 36 0.96 -10.20 -6.61
C THR A 36 1.34 -10.27 -5.12
N ALA A 37 0.35 -10.42 -4.24
CA ALA A 37 0.60 -10.63 -2.82
C ALA A 37 1.45 -11.89 -2.55
N GLU A 38 1.30 -12.95 -3.34
CA GLU A 38 2.09 -14.19 -3.27
C GLU A 38 3.55 -13.92 -3.64
N GLY A 39 3.79 -13.11 -4.66
CA GLY A 39 5.13 -12.68 -5.06
C GLY A 39 5.80 -11.90 -3.93
N LEU A 40 5.10 -10.93 -3.34
CA LEU A 40 5.58 -10.17 -2.19
C LEU A 40 5.90 -11.08 -0.99
N LEU A 41 5.00 -12.02 -0.64
CA LEU A 41 5.24 -12.96 0.46
C LEU A 41 6.51 -13.78 0.22
N SER A 42 6.71 -14.25 -1.00
CA SER A 42 7.88 -15.05 -1.38
C SER A 42 9.21 -14.33 -1.16
N ARG A 43 9.28 -13.02 -1.46
CA ARG A 43 10.51 -12.23 -1.29
C ARG A 43 10.63 -11.50 0.05
N LEU A 44 9.58 -11.51 0.87
CA LEU A 44 9.54 -10.80 2.14
C LEU A 44 10.69 -11.18 3.11
N PRO A 45 11.10 -12.46 3.23
CA PRO A 45 12.27 -12.81 4.03
C PRO A 45 13.55 -12.07 3.61
N ASN A 46 13.81 -11.93 2.31
CA ASN A 46 14.96 -11.18 1.80
C ASN A 46 14.88 -9.68 2.11
N ILE A 47 13.67 -9.10 2.10
CA ILE A 47 13.47 -7.70 2.49
C ILE A 47 13.78 -7.52 3.98
N ILE A 48 13.26 -8.41 4.83
CA ILE A 48 13.50 -8.41 6.28
C ILE A 48 14.99 -8.53 6.60
N ASP A 49 15.72 -9.34 5.86
CA ASP A 49 17.16 -9.47 6.05
C ASP A 49 17.93 -8.20 5.70
N ARG A 50 17.48 -7.46 4.72
CA ARG A 50 18.13 -6.22 4.23
C ARG A 50 17.75 -4.97 5.01
N VAL A 51 16.54 -4.91 5.56
CA VAL A 51 16.03 -3.74 6.30
C VAL A 51 15.81 -4.13 7.74
N LYS A 52 16.63 -3.60 8.63
CA LYS A 52 16.52 -3.87 10.07
C LYS A 52 15.84 -2.70 10.78
N SER A 53 14.88 -3.02 11.62
CA SER A 53 14.17 -2.07 12.53
C SER A 53 13.66 -0.80 11.80
N PRO A 54 12.76 -0.92 10.82
CA PRO A 54 12.05 0.25 10.31
C PRO A 54 11.13 0.82 11.39
N ASP A 55 10.92 2.14 11.37
CA ASP A 55 9.96 2.80 12.27
C ASP A 55 8.54 2.71 11.69
N LEU A 56 8.44 2.64 10.36
CA LEU A 56 7.19 2.49 9.62
C LEU A 56 7.36 1.49 8.49
N VAL A 57 6.36 0.61 8.33
CA VAL A 57 6.19 -0.25 7.15
C VAL A 57 4.87 0.10 6.50
N MET A 58 4.89 0.58 5.26
CA MET A 58 3.67 0.79 4.46
C MET A 58 3.56 -0.31 3.41
N ILE A 59 2.38 -0.92 3.33
CA ILE A 59 2.09 -1.97 2.36
C ILE A 59 0.88 -1.62 1.50
N MET A 60 1.05 -1.72 0.18
CA MET A 60 -0.01 -1.78 -0.82
C MET A 60 0.27 -2.91 -1.80
N THR A 61 -0.55 -3.93 -1.82
CA THR A 61 -0.49 -5.06 -2.77
C THR A 61 -1.89 -5.63 -2.97
N GLY A 62 -2.10 -6.32 -4.08
CA GLY A 62 -3.40 -6.92 -4.41
C GLY A 62 -4.06 -6.33 -5.65
N THR A 63 -3.59 -5.19 -6.16
CA THR A 63 -4.10 -4.61 -7.42
C THR A 63 -3.97 -5.61 -8.57
N ASN A 64 -2.82 -6.27 -8.70
CA ASN A 64 -2.61 -7.30 -9.73
C ASN A 64 -3.45 -8.56 -9.49
N ASN A 65 -3.66 -8.97 -8.23
CA ASN A 65 -4.53 -10.10 -7.91
C ASN A 65 -5.97 -9.83 -8.38
N ILE A 66 -6.56 -8.69 -8.01
CA ILE A 66 -7.94 -8.39 -8.42
C ILE A 66 -8.08 -8.18 -9.93
N ALA A 67 -7.05 -7.67 -10.61
CA ALA A 67 -7.02 -7.58 -12.06
C ALA A 67 -7.04 -8.97 -12.73
N MET A 68 -6.58 -10.00 -12.05
CA MET A 68 -6.68 -11.41 -12.45
C MET A 68 -7.88 -12.14 -11.83
N GLU A 69 -8.81 -11.43 -11.20
CA GLU A 69 -9.96 -11.99 -10.48
C GLU A 69 -9.56 -12.99 -9.36
N ASP A 70 -8.34 -12.90 -8.85
CA ASP A 70 -7.87 -13.68 -7.72
C ASP A 70 -8.15 -12.95 -6.41
N TYR A 71 -9.13 -13.40 -5.67
CA TYR A 71 -9.51 -12.87 -4.36
C TYR A 71 -8.95 -13.70 -3.20
N GLY A 72 -8.27 -14.80 -3.49
CA GLY A 72 -7.62 -15.66 -2.50
C GLY A 72 -6.42 -14.99 -1.83
N PHE A 73 -5.87 -13.95 -2.43
CA PHE A 73 -4.72 -13.22 -1.92
C PHE A 73 -4.91 -12.62 -0.52
N LEU A 74 -6.14 -12.44 -0.06
CA LEU A 74 -6.41 -11.93 1.30
C LEU A 74 -5.81 -12.83 2.39
N PHE A 75 -5.82 -14.16 2.20
CA PHE A 75 -5.13 -15.08 3.11
C PHE A 75 -3.60 -14.91 3.06
N THR A 76 -3.07 -14.59 1.88
CA THR A 76 -1.66 -14.27 1.70
C THR A 76 -1.32 -12.94 2.39
N TYR A 77 -2.21 -11.96 2.32
CA TYR A 77 -2.05 -10.67 2.98
C TYR A 77 -1.94 -10.83 4.51
N GLU A 78 -2.80 -11.64 5.13
CA GLU A 78 -2.71 -11.97 6.56
C GLU A 78 -1.35 -12.58 6.94
N LYS A 79 -0.82 -13.49 6.11
CA LYS A 79 0.52 -14.08 6.33
C LYS A 79 1.63 -13.05 6.24
N ILE A 80 1.53 -12.10 5.29
CA ILE A 80 2.47 -10.98 5.16
C ILE A 80 2.47 -10.16 6.45
N ILE A 81 1.29 -9.74 6.93
CA ILE A 81 1.16 -8.94 8.15
C ILE A 81 1.73 -9.69 9.36
N ALA A 82 1.39 -10.96 9.54
CA ALA A 82 1.92 -11.78 10.64
C ALA A 82 3.45 -11.87 10.60
N LEU A 83 4.04 -12.00 9.40
CA LEU A 83 5.49 -12.05 9.25
C LEU A 83 6.15 -10.70 9.55
N LEU A 84 5.55 -9.59 9.10
CA LEU A 84 6.01 -8.24 9.41
C LEU A 84 5.95 -7.95 10.91
N GLN A 85 4.85 -8.27 11.58
CA GLN A 85 4.69 -8.07 13.03
C GLN A 85 5.70 -8.89 13.84
N LYS A 86 5.97 -10.12 13.42
CA LYS A 86 6.96 -10.99 14.06
C LYS A 86 8.38 -10.42 14.02
N HIS A 87 8.74 -9.75 12.93
CA HIS A 87 10.10 -9.28 12.70
C HIS A 87 10.30 -7.79 13.00
N TYR A 88 9.23 -7.00 13.01
CA TYR A 88 9.24 -5.56 13.20
C TYR A 88 8.30 -5.13 14.33
N GLU A 89 8.48 -5.73 15.52
CA GLU A 89 7.60 -5.53 16.69
C GLU A 89 7.40 -4.07 17.08
N GLN A 90 8.38 -3.20 16.78
CA GLN A 90 8.35 -1.78 17.13
C GLN A 90 7.89 -0.88 15.96
N ALA A 91 7.69 -1.45 14.78
CA ALA A 91 7.31 -0.67 13.61
C ALA A 91 5.79 -0.40 13.60
N THR A 92 5.41 0.80 13.20
CA THR A 92 4.04 1.05 12.79
C THR A 92 3.80 0.43 11.42
N ILE A 93 2.91 -0.57 11.36
CA ILE A 93 2.53 -1.19 10.08
C ILE A 93 1.27 -0.51 9.57
N VAL A 94 1.35 0.02 8.35
CA VAL A 94 0.28 0.73 7.66
C VAL A 94 -0.17 -0.09 6.47
N MET A 95 -1.40 -0.54 6.50
CA MET A 95 -2.08 -1.15 5.37
C MET A 95 -2.87 -0.07 4.64
N THR A 96 -2.63 0.09 3.34
CA THR A 96 -3.45 1.01 2.54
C THR A 96 -4.62 0.28 1.90
N SER A 97 -5.72 0.99 1.66
CA SER A 97 -6.76 0.51 0.74
C SER A 97 -6.18 0.37 -0.66
N LEU A 98 -6.76 -0.50 -1.49
CA LEU A 98 -6.57 -0.45 -2.93
C LEU A 98 -7.29 0.76 -3.50
N LEU A 99 -6.76 1.32 -4.58
CA LEU A 99 -7.29 2.51 -5.23
C LEU A 99 -8.44 2.15 -6.20
N PRO A 100 -9.35 3.07 -6.50
CA PRO A 100 -10.31 2.86 -7.58
C PRO A 100 -9.54 2.71 -8.91
N ILE A 101 -9.79 1.61 -9.62
CA ILE A 101 -9.21 1.34 -10.94
C ILE A 101 -10.33 1.13 -11.94
N GLU A 102 -10.17 1.68 -13.14
CA GLU A 102 -11.19 1.62 -14.19
C GLU A 102 -11.06 0.37 -15.05
N LEU A 103 -11.25 -0.80 -14.44
CA LEU A 103 -11.39 -2.06 -15.16
C LEU A 103 -12.87 -2.46 -15.14
N PHE A 104 -13.54 -2.33 -16.28
CA PHE A 104 -15.00 -2.47 -16.41
C PHE A 104 -15.57 -3.79 -15.88
N PHE A 105 -14.76 -4.86 -15.85
CA PHE A 105 -15.17 -6.18 -15.39
C PHE A 105 -15.12 -6.33 -13.86
N LEU A 106 -14.51 -5.40 -13.13
CA LEU A 106 -14.34 -5.53 -11.68
C LEU A 106 -15.59 -5.09 -10.88
N GLY A 107 -16.46 -4.27 -11.46
CA GLY A 107 -17.64 -3.77 -10.75
C GLY A 107 -17.30 -3.18 -9.37
N ASP A 108 -17.88 -3.74 -8.31
CA ASP A 108 -17.67 -3.34 -6.92
C ASP A 108 -16.57 -4.16 -6.20
N ALA A 109 -15.73 -4.90 -6.93
CA ALA A 109 -14.72 -5.78 -6.34
C ALA A 109 -13.74 -5.02 -5.43
N VAL A 110 -13.24 -3.85 -5.89
CA VAL A 110 -12.30 -3.05 -5.10
C VAL A 110 -12.89 -2.60 -3.75
N PRO A 111 -14.09 -1.99 -3.69
CA PRO A 111 -14.72 -1.67 -2.40
C PRO A 111 -14.95 -2.89 -1.49
N ARG A 112 -15.30 -4.05 -2.06
CA ARG A 112 -15.48 -5.28 -1.27
C ARG A 112 -14.15 -5.77 -0.67
N VAL A 113 -13.09 -5.75 -1.47
CA VAL A 113 -11.74 -6.12 -1.02
C VAL A 113 -11.26 -5.13 0.05
N ASN A 114 -11.46 -3.83 -0.15
CA ASN A 114 -11.05 -2.82 0.83
C ASN A 114 -11.71 -3.01 2.20
N ARG A 115 -13.01 -3.38 2.24
CA ARG A 115 -13.66 -3.74 3.50
C ARG A 115 -12.97 -4.93 4.19
N LYS A 116 -12.54 -5.94 3.43
CA LYS A 116 -11.79 -7.08 3.99
C LYS A 116 -10.39 -6.69 4.48
N LEU A 117 -9.69 -5.82 3.75
CA LEU A 117 -8.40 -5.29 4.19
C LEU A 117 -8.54 -4.47 5.50
N GLU A 118 -9.60 -3.68 5.62
CA GLU A 118 -9.91 -2.97 6.86
C GLU A 118 -10.21 -3.94 8.02
N ASP A 119 -10.98 -5.01 7.78
CA ASP A 119 -11.23 -6.06 8.78
C ASP A 119 -9.92 -6.74 9.22
N ILE A 120 -9.02 -7.06 8.28
CA ILE A 120 -7.68 -7.60 8.58
C ILE A 120 -6.90 -6.60 9.42
N SER A 121 -6.89 -5.32 9.05
CA SER A 121 -6.18 -4.29 9.81
C SER A 121 -6.68 -4.21 11.26
N ARG A 122 -7.99 -4.23 11.48
CA ARG A 122 -8.58 -4.23 12.83
C ARG A 122 -8.18 -5.48 13.62
N SER A 123 -8.25 -6.66 13.02
CA SER A 123 -7.94 -7.93 13.69
C SER A 123 -6.45 -8.08 14.02
N THR A 124 -5.57 -7.45 13.24
CA THR A 124 -4.12 -7.48 13.41
C THR A 124 -3.57 -6.27 14.15
N ASN A 125 -4.42 -5.33 14.57
CA ASN A 125 -4.02 -4.08 15.24
C ASN A 125 -2.96 -3.30 14.42
N THR A 126 -3.15 -3.23 13.10
CA THR A 126 -2.36 -2.40 12.19
C THR A 126 -3.12 -1.12 11.87
N VAL A 127 -2.44 -0.12 11.31
CA VAL A 127 -3.07 1.13 10.88
C VAL A 127 -3.66 0.92 9.49
N TYR A 128 -4.95 1.22 9.29
CA TYR A 128 -5.56 1.25 7.97
C TYR A 128 -5.58 2.68 7.43
N LEU A 129 -4.93 2.90 6.29
CA LEU A 129 -4.95 4.17 5.58
C LEU A 129 -5.90 4.05 4.38
N ASP A 130 -7.13 4.54 4.55
CA ASP A 130 -8.12 4.52 3.49
C ASP A 130 -7.85 5.62 2.46
N LEU A 131 -7.23 5.22 1.36
CA LEU A 131 -6.95 6.10 0.22
C LEU A 131 -8.10 6.11 -0.79
N TYR A 132 -8.94 5.07 -0.83
CA TYR A 132 -9.96 4.88 -1.85
C TYR A 132 -10.84 6.10 -2.08
N PRO A 133 -11.46 6.70 -1.04
CA PRO A 133 -12.34 7.86 -1.23
C PRO A 133 -11.61 9.12 -1.71
N LEU A 134 -10.30 9.23 -1.46
CA LEU A 134 -9.49 10.37 -1.87
C LEU A 134 -9.21 10.38 -3.40
N PHE A 135 -9.38 9.23 -4.03
CA PHE A 135 -9.15 9.02 -5.44
C PHE A 135 -10.43 8.98 -6.29
N LEU A 136 -11.58 9.23 -5.67
CA LEU A 136 -12.86 9.34 -6.37
C LEU A 136 -13.10 10.77 -6.84
N GLY A 137 -13.71 10.90 -8.02
CA GLY A 137 -14.29 12.14 -8.53
C GLY A 137 -15.71 12.39 -7.99
N GLU A 138 -16.31 13.49 -8.39
CA GLU A 138 -17.69 13.88 -7.99
C GLU A 138 -18.75 12.86 -8.44
N ASP A 139 -18.48 12.13 -9.52
CA ASP A 139 -19.34 11.07 -10.04
C ASP A 139 -19.14 9.70 -9.36
N SER A 140 -18.35 9.66 -8.29
CA SER A 140 -17.97 8.44 -7.55
C SER A 140 -17.17 7.41 -8.37
N LYS A 141 -16.57 7.84 -9.48
CA LYS A 141 -15.60 7.05 -10.25
C LYS A 141 -14.18 7.49 -9.94
N ALA A 142 -13.20 6.76 -10.46
CA ALA A 142 -11.81 7.17 -10.36
C ALA A 142 -11.62 8.58 -10.95
N ASN A 143 -10.95 9.46 -10.20
CA ASN A 143 -10.63 10.80 -10.70
C ASN A 143 -9.46 10.71 -11.67
N GLY A 144 -9.74 10.81 -12.96
CA GLY A 144 -8.74 10.68 -14.03
C GLY A 144 -7.53 11.61 -13.90
N ALA A 145 -7.63 12.73 -13.18
CA ALA A 145 -6.48 13.62 -12.93
C ALA A 145 -5.38 12.94 -12.06
N TYR A 146 -5.73 11.91 -11.29
CA TYR A 146 -4.82 11.22 -10.40
C TYR A 146 -4.16 9.98 -11.03
N TYR A 147 -4.52 9.66 -12.28
CA TYR A 147 -4.03 8.47 -12.98
C TYR A 147 -3.33 8.83 -14.28
N GLU A 148 -2.44 7.96 -14.70
CA GLU A 148 -1.90 7.92 -16.06
C GLU A 148 -2.99 7.41 -17.04
N ALA A 149 -2.69 7.46 -18.34
CA ALA A 149 -3.64 7.10 -19.38
C ALA A 149 -4.15 5.64 -19.32
N ASP A 150 -3.49 4.77 -18.56
CA ASP A 150 -3.90 3.38 -18.38
C ASP A 150 -4.98 3.18 -17.29
N GLY A 151 -5.32 4.23 -16.54
CA GLY A 151 -6.33 4.19 -15.47
C GLY A 151 -5.96 3.34 -14.24
N VAL A 152 -4.70 2.93 -14.13
CA VAL A 152 -4.17 2.10 -13.03
C VAL A 152 -3.01 2.77 -12.32
N HIS A 153 -2.00 3.20 -13.07
CA HIS A 153 -0.83 3.87 -12.51
C HIS A 153 -1.13 5.33 -12.18
N LEU A 154 -0.49 5.81 -11.12
CA LEU A 154 -0.77 7.16 -10.63
C LEU A 154 0.04 8.22 -11.38
N SER A 155 -0.63 9.33 -11.65
CA SER A 155 0.01 10.59 -12.03
C SER A 155 0.83 11.16 -10.86
N LYS A 156 1.61 12.19 -11.13
CA LYS A 156 2.31 12.93 -10.07
C LYS A 156 1.32 13.48 -9.03
N GLU A 157 0.21 13.99 -9.46
CA GLU A 157 -0.85 14.53 -8.61
C GLU A 157 -1.47 13.44 -7.72
N GLY A 158 -1.70 12.24 -8.26
CA GLY A 158 -2.18 11.09 -7.49
C GLY A 158 -1.19 10.69 -6.38
N TYR A 159 0.09 10.63 -6.68
CA TYR A 159 1.10 10.37 -5.65
C TYR A 159 1.18 11.46 -4.58
N GLU A 160 0.96 12.74 -4.92
CA GLU A 160 0.90 13.81 -3.94
C GLU A 160 -0.31 13.68 -3.01
N VAL A 161 -1.46 13.24 -3.52
CA VAL A 161 -2.65 12.92 -2.68
C VAL A 161 -2.30 11.81 -1.68
N TRP A 162 -1.70 10.73 -2.14
CA TRP A 162 -1.29 9.62 -1.28
C TRP A 162 -0.29 10.05 -0.20
N ALA A 163 0.77 10.75 -0.61
CA ALA A 163 1.80 11.19 0.32
C ALA A 163 1.24 12.12 1.41
N ARG A 164 0.35 13.05 1.06
CA ARG A 164 -0.33 13.94 2.03
C ARG A 164 -1.23 13.14 3.00
N ALA A 165 -1.94 12.14 2.50
CA ALA A 165 -2.75 11.28 3.35
C ALA A 165 -1.90 10.53 4.39
N LEU A 166 -0.75 9.97 3.97
CA LEU A 166 0.20 9.34 4.87
C LEU A 166 0.74 10.32 5.90
N GLU A 167 1.14 11.53 5.47
CA GLU A 167 1.63 12.58 6.36
C GLU A 167 0.60 13.02 7.39
N ALA A 168 -0.63 13.25 6.96
CA ALA A 168 -1.68 13.77 7.83
C ALA A 168 -2.19 12.73 8.83
N SER A 169 -2.32 11.47 8.41
CA SER A 169 -3.02 10.44 9.18
C SER A 169 -2.10 9.53 9.99
N VAL A 170 -0.85 9.38 9.58
CA VAL A 170 0.04 8.37 10.17
C VAL A 170 1.27 9.00 10.83
N LEU A 171 1.95 9.92 10.17
CA LEU A 171 3.22 10.43 10.67
C LEU A 171 3.12 11.14 12.03
N PRO A 172 2.02 11.83 12.39
CA PRO A 172 1.89 12.45 13.72
C PRO A 172 1.91 11.41 14.86
N SER A 173 1.46 10.18 14.61
CA SER A 173 1.44 9.11 15.62
C SER A 173 2.78 8.44 15.86
N LEU A 174 3.77 8.70 15.01
CA LEU A 174 5.11 8.13 15.16
C LEU A 174 5.96 8.83 16.25
N GLY A 175 5.45 9.88 16.88
CA GLY A 175 6.08 10.56 18.03
C GLY A 175 7.29 11.42 17.67
#